data_c4011677833f8b16eda071d30ccdbf63
#
_entry.id   c4011677833f8b16eda071d30ccdbf63
#
_cell.length_a   1.000
_cell.length_b   1.000
_cell.length_c   1.000
_cell.angle_alpha   90.00
_cell.angle_beta   90.00
_cell.angle_gamma   90.00
#
_symmetry.space_group_name_H-M   'P 1'
#
loop_
_entity.id
_entity.type
_entity.pdbx_description
1 polymer ?
#
loop_
_entity_poly.entity_id
_entity_poly.type
_entity_poly.pdbx_seq_one_letter_code
_entity_poly.pdbx_strand_id
1 'polypeptide(L)'
;MKKILLLIASLFLVTACGQQATETQTGTTDQTETQTGMTTSVGTGTAIENGSQTSLYYILRDTDENGEIIDGNMDAEGKPTGTPFTITVGATPVVAGFEKALIGMRAGETKTVSVAPEDGYGTGNITREAYYEDIAPVFSTTQEKSLLEGKVTREMNIADIQPDFIKQYVDGKKTGDTITEEEGTVVKLVSRTDSTITFEFHNTSSPFYNKKLAVGSSETTNGITFKVTKIDGDKVTLEVTNTNSPFTGKDFVVGATAETEVNGKKITYKILAINEASEQKTVTLEETNTNPLANKTLHFTIKVDSVTPPTTPSVFNTIETTESTEASTGTTTN
;
A
#
# COMPACT_ATOMS: atom_id res chain seq x y z
N MET A 1 -5.92 1.19 -10.45
CA MET A 1 -5.21 1.79 -11.60
C MET A 1 -3.76 1.34 -11.51
N LYS A 2 -3.28 0.60 -12.50
CA LYS A 2 -1.92 0.02 -12.50
C LYS A 2 -0.91 1.15 -12.66
N LYS A 3 0.05 1.22 -11.76
CA LYS A 3 1.13 2.20 -11.68
C LYS A 3 2.01 2.12 -12.93
N ILE A 4 1.80 2.99 -13.90
CA ILE A 4 2.51 2.95 -15.20
C ILE A 4 3.89 3.63 -15.12
N LEU A 5 4.10 4.53 -14.16
CA LEU A 5 5.37 5.24 -14.03
C LEU A 5 6.39 4.57 -13.10
N LEU A 6 5.99 3.58 -12.32
CA LEU A 6 6.88 2.92 -11.34
C LEU A 6 7.73 1.79 -11.93
N LEU A 7 7.57 1.47 -13.22
CA LEU A 7 8.34 0.39 -13.87
C LEU A 7 9.80 0.77 -14.19
N ILE A 8 10.16 2.06 -14.06
CA ILE A 8 11.55 2.49 -14.26
C ILE A 8 12.37 2.44 -12.95
N ALA A 9 11.72 2.41 -11.78
CA ALA A 9 12.39 2.48 -10.49
C ALA A 9 12.42 1.19 -9.67
N SER A 10 11.67 0.15 -10.02
CA SER A 10 11.48 -1.01 -9.15
C SER A 10 12.45 -2.19 -9.36
N LEU A 11 13.62 -1.96 -9.95
CA LEU A 11 14.71 -2.93 -9.87
C LEU A 11 15.74 -2.56 -8.78
N PHE A 12 15.30 -1.92 -7.70
CA PHE A 12 16.16 -1.61 -6.56
C PHE A 12 15.66 -2.26 -5.28
N LEU A 13 16.48 -3.22 -4.87
CA LEU A 13 16.78 -3.63 -3.51
C LEU A 13 15.69 -4.25 -2.65
N VAL A 14 15.82 -5.53 -2.53
CA VAL A 14 15.75 -6.16 -1.22
C VAL A 14 16.92 -5.66 -0.37
N THR A 15 16.68 -4.70 0.49
CA THR A 15 17.43 -4.54 1.73
C THR A 15 16.43 -4.09 2.79
N ALA A 16 16.18 -5.00 3.72
CA ALA A 16 15.43 -4.75 4.92
C ALA A 16 16.12 -3.68 5.76
N CYS A 17 15.38 -2.67 6.17
CA CYS A 17 15.46 -2.15 7.54
C CYS A 17 14.21 -1.34 7.82
N GLY A 18 13.48 -1.75 8.84
CA GLY A 18 12.30 -1.06 9.32
C GLY A 18 12.66 0.29 9.91
N GLN A 19 11.81 1.25 9.64
CA GLN A 19 11.63 2.39 10.52
C GLN A 19 10.16 2.74 10.58
N GLN A 20 9.62 2.46 11.73
CA GLN A 20 8.32 2.83 12.24
C GLN A 20 8.27 4.36 12.36
N ALA A 21 7.38 5.00 11.64
CA ALA A 21 7.05 6.40 11.89
C ALA A 21 6.16 6.46 13.13
N THR A 22 6.69 7.05 14.19
CA THR A 22 5.96 7.36 15.44
C THR A 22 5.15 8.63 15.21
N GLU A 23 3.85 8.51 15.02
CA GLU A 23 2.96 9.66 15.12
C GLU A 23 2.67 9.95 16.60
N THR A 24 3.14 11.10 17.04
CA THR A 24 2.79 11.66 18.34
C THR A 24 1.46 12.40 18.20
N GLN A 25 0.36 11.78 18.60
CA GLN A 25 -0.89 12.49 18.82
C GLN A 25 -0.94 12.98 20.24
N THR A 26 -0.82 14.30 20.40
CA THR A 26 -1.23 15.03 21.62
C THR A 26 -2.54 15.74 21.30
N GLY A 27 -3.62 15.35 21.96
CA GLY A 27 -4.90 16.05 21.84
C GLY A 27 -5.97 15.40 22.68
N THR A 28 -5.98 15.68 23.96
CA THR A 28 -7.07 15.39 24.89
C THR A 28 -8.24 16.31 24.56
N THR A 29 -9.38 15.75 24.16
CA THR A 29 -10.69 16.39 24.38
C THR A 29 -11.70 15.31 24.73
N ASP A 30 -12.11 15.38 25.97
CA ASP A 30 -13.22 14.68 26.58
C ASP A 30 -14.51 15.06 25.83
N GLN A 31 -15.10 14.14 25.11
CA GLN A 31 -16.44 14.24 24.55
C GLN A 31 -17.23 13.05 25.09
N THR A 32 -18.07 13.35 26.05
CA THR A 32 -19.09 12.44 26.56
C THR A 32 -20.09 12.15 25.47
N GLU A 33 -19.95 11.04 24.74
CA GLU A 33 -20.95 10.58 23.79
C GLU A 33 -22.04 9.79 24.50
N THR A 34 -23.24 10.28 24.35
CA THR A 34 -24.47 9.63 24.83
C THR A 34 -24.77 8.41 23.96
N GLN A 35 -24.38 7.22 24.41
CA GLN A 35 -24.80 5.96 23.79
C GLN A 35 -26.26 5.65 24.20
N THR A 36 -27.17 5.74 23.25
CA THR A 36 -28.57 5.33 23.45
C THR A 36 -28.80 4.01 22.72
N GLY A 37 -29.19 2.99 23.46
CA GLY A 37 -29.74 1.74 22.94
C GLY A 37 -28.84 0.51 23.06
N MET A 38 -28.78 -0.12 24.23
CA MET A 38 -28.14 -1.42 24.44
C MET A 38 -29.19 -2.51 24.69
N THR A 39 -29.28 -3.47 23.78
CA THR A 39 -29.70 -4.84 24.13
C THR A 39 -28.44 -5.70 24.17
N THR A 40 -27.89 -5.91 25.36
CA THR A 40 -26.66 -6.68 25.56
C THR A 40 -27.02 -8.09 26.02
N SER A 41 -26.77 -9.10 25.22
CA SER A 41 -26.60 -10.46 25.71
C SER A 41 -25.23 -10.58 26.36
N VAL A 42 -25.17 -11.18 27.55
CA VAL A 42 -23.90 -11.35 28.27
C VAL A 42 -23.05 -12.41 27.56
N GLY A 43 -21.97 -12.00 26.92
CA GLY A 43 -21.02 -12.89 26.27
C GLY A 43 -20.10 -13.59 27.26
N THR A 44 -19.47 -14.65 26.82
CA THR A 44 -18.53 -15.44 27.61
C THR A 44 -17.14 -15.43 26.98
N GLY A 45 -16.10 -15.64 27.76
CA GLY A 45 -14.73 -15.76 27.27
C GLY A 45 -13.96 -14.43 27.24
N THR A 46 -12.92 -14.38 26.42
CA THR A 46 -12.00 -13.26 26.27
C THR A 46 -12.68 -12.10 25.53
N ALA A 47 -12.45 -10.88 26.01
CA ALA A 47 -12.88 -9.67 25.31
C ALA A 47 -12.03 -9.43 24.05
N ILE A 48 -12.64 -8.89 23.01
CA ILE A 48 -11.94 -8.45 21.80
C ILE A 48 -11.03 -7.28 22.13
N GLU A 49 -9.77 -7.37 21.72
CA GLU A 49 -8.78 -6.31 21.79
C GLU A 49 -8.01 -6.20 20.48
N ASN A 50 -7.16 -5.19 20.34
CA ASN A 50 -6.33 -5.02 19.15
C ASN A 50 -5.45 -6.27 18.93
N GLY A 51 -5.43 -6.79 17.68
CA GLY A 51 -4.76 -8.05 17.33
C GLY A 51 -5.60 -9.31 17.52
N SER A 52 -6.78 -9.24 18.13
CA SER A 52 -7.70 -10.39 18.25
C SER A 52 -8.20 -10.82 16.89
N GLN A 53 -8.21 -12.13 16.62
CA GLN A 53 -8.93 -12.70 15.48
C GLN A 53 -10.36 -13.00 15.90
N THR A 54 -11.32 -12.40 15.18
CA THR A 54 -12.74 -12.45 15.55
C THR A 54 -13.56 -12.92 14.37
N SER A 55 -14.42 -13.93 14.58
CA SER A 55 -15.47 -14.33 13.65
C SER A 55 -16.81 -13.77 14.10
N LEU A 56 -17.56 -13.20 13.17
CA LEU A 56 -18.79 -12.47 13.51
C LEU A 56 -19.82 -12.52 12.38
N TYR A 57 -21.03 -12.19 12.74
CA TYR A 57 -22.13 -11.91 11.82
C TYR A 57 -22.54 -10.45 12.00
N TYR A 58 -23.00 -9.82 10.93
CA TYR A 58 -23.46 -8.44 10.98
C TYR A 58 -24.57 -8.15 9.97
N ILE A 59 -25.26 -7.05 10.23
CA ILE A 59 -26.17 -6.38 9.30
C ILE A 59 -25.72 -4.93 9.24
N LEU A 60 -25.72 -4.36 8.06
CA LEU A 60 -25.57 -2.92 7.82
C LEU A 60 -26.85 -2.36 7.23
N ARG A 61 -27.34 -1.26 7.81
CA ARG A 61 -28.46 -0.46 7.32
C ARG A 61 -28.04 1.00 7.13
N ASP A 62 -28.64 1.72 6.21
CA ASP A 62 -28.21 3.05 5.79
C ASP A 62 -29.07 4.22 6.32
N THR A 63 -30.22 3.96 6.91
CA THR A 63 -31.14 5.01 7.35
C THR A 63 -31.32 5.04 8.86
N ASP A 64 -31.69 3.91 9.46
CA ASP A 64 -31.86 3.71 10.89
C ASP A 64 -31.72 2.21 11.21
N GLU A 65 -31.87 1.85 12.48
CA GLU A 65 -31.77 0.46 12.94
C GLU A 65 -32.91 -0.47 12.42
N ASN A 66 -33.96 0.08 11.80
CA ASN A 66 -35.06 -0.64 11.19
C ASN A 66 -35.10 -0.51 9.66
N GLY A 67 -34.11 0.23 9.07
CA GLY A 67 -34.01 0.45 7.65
C GLY A 67 -33.72 -0.80 6.83
N GLU A 68 -33.66 -0.65 5.53
CA GLU A 68 -33.31 -1.76 4.62
C GLU A 68 -31.91 -2.29 4.90
N ILE A 69 -31.74 -3.61 4.86
CA ILE A 69 -30.42 -4.25 4.95
C ILE A 69 -29.70 -4.03 3.61
N ILE A 70 -28.59 -3.32 3.64
CA ILE A 70 -27.77 -3.03 2.46
C ILE A 70 -26.53 -3.91 2.34
N ASP A 71 -26.10 -4.51 3.46
CA ASP A 71 -25.00 -5.47 3.50
C ASP A 71 -25.08 -6.32 4.77
N GLY A 72 -24.48 -7.51 4.77
CA GLY A 72 -24.43 -8.38 5.93
C GLY A 72 -24.44 -9.87 5.60
N ASN A 73 -24.32 -10.69 6.65
CA ASN A 73 -24.30 -12.15 6.59
C ASN A 73 -25.26 -12.79 7.63
N MET A 74 -26.24 -12.01 8.10
CA MET A 74 -27.39 -12.50 8.90
C MET A 74 -28.66 -11.79 8.45
N ASP A 75 -29.81 -12.37 8.78
CA ASP A 75 -31.13 -11.79 8.51
C ASP A 75 -31.56 -10.78 9.59
N ALA A 76 -32.75 -10.19 9.41
CA ALA A 76 -33.30 -9.19 10.33
C ALA A 76 -33.57 -9.76 11.74
N GLU A 77 -33.80 -11.05 11.84
CA GLU A 77 -34.03 -11.80 13.08
C GLU A 77 -32.69 -12.21 13.77
N GLY A 78 -31.53 -11.85 13.19
CA GLY A 78 -30.20 -12.16 13.72
C GLY A 78 -29.73 -13.60 13.47
N LYS A 79 -30.35 -14.29 12.50
CA LYS A 79 -29.95 -15.64 12.09
C LYS A 79 -28.93 -15.58 10.98
N PRO A 80 -27.81 -16.34 11.06
CA PRO A 80 -26.83 -16.40 10.00
C PRO A 80 -27.42 -16.82 8.64
N THR A 81 -27.06 -16.08 7.60
CA THR A 81 -27.43 -16.35 6.19
C THR A 81 -26.24 -16.78 5.34
N GLY A 82 -25.02 -16.76 5.91
CA GLY A 82 -23.79 -17.12 5.25
C GLY A 82 -22.71 -17.55 6.24
N THR A 83 -21.46 -17.59 5.77
CA THR A 83 -20.29 -17.87 6.62
C THR A 83 -19.98 -16.67 7.51
N PRO A 84 -19.39 -16.88 8.71
CA PRO A 84 -18.93 -15.79 9.54
C PRO A 84 -17.90 -14.92 8.80
N PHE A 85 -17.97 -13.63 9.00
CA PHE A 85 -16.94 -12.70 8.58
C PHE A 85 -15.82 -12.72 9.61
N THR A 86 -14.59 -13.09 9.18
CA THR A 86 -13.44 -13.19 10.07
C THR A 86 -12.51 -12.02 9.83
N ILE A 87 -12.15 -11.32 10.89
CA ILE A 87 -11.23 -10.19 10.87
C ILE A 87 -10.14 -10.33 11.95
N THR A 88 -9.01 -9.69 11.72
CA THR A 88 -8.02 -9.38 12.76
C THR A 88 -8.14 -7.90 13.07
N VAL A 89 -8.53 -7.59 14.30
CA VAL A 89 -8.75 -6.20 14.76
C VAL A 89 -7.44 -5.41 14.68
N GLY A 90 -7.46 -4.24 14.08
CA GLY A 90 -6.29 -3.40 13.81
C GLY A 90 -5.51 -3.76 12.55
N ALA A 91 -5.86 -4.86 11.85
CA ALA A 91 -5.15 -5.28 10.64
C ALA A 91 -6.07 -5.48 9.43
N THR A 92 -7.31 -5.92 9.63
CA THR A 92 -8.26 -6.08 8.54
C THR A 92 -8.93 -4.73 8.22
N PRO A 93 -8.88 -4.25 6.96
CA PRO A 93 -9.50 -2.98 6.60
C PRO A 93 -11.02 -3.03 6.74
N VAL A 94 -11.55 -2.38 7.75
CA VAL A 94 -12.99 -2.14 7.99
C VAL A 94 -13.20 -0.67 8.36
N VAL A 95 -14.44 -0.18 8.34
CA VAL A 95 -14.71 1.20 8.79
C VAL A 95 -14.40 1.38 10.27
N ALA A 96 -13.80 2.51 10.63
CA ALA A 96 -13.27 2.73 11.99
C ALA A 96 -14.34 2.56 13.08
N GLY A 97 -15.55 3.03 12.85
CA GLY A 97 -16.65 2.89 13.81
C GLY A 97 -17.09 1.45 14.04
N PHE A 98 -17.02 0.60 13.00
CA PHE A 98 -17.29 -0.83 13.14
C PHE A 98 -16.21 -1.51 14.00
N GLU A 99 -14.94 -1.20 13.75
CA GLU A 99 -13.84 -1.74 14.53
C GLU A 99 -13.88 -1.29 15.99
N LYS A 100 -14.09 0.01 16.23
CA LYS A 100 -14.30 0.55 17.59
C LYS A 100 -15.42 -0.15 18.34
N ALA A 101 -16.50 -0.50 17.63
CA ALA A 101 -17.65 -1.18 18.25
C ALA A 101 -17.33 -2.60 18.72
N LEU A 102 -16.37 -3.27 18.08
CA LEU A 102 -15.94 -4.63 18.44
C LEU A 102 -15.11 -4.67 19.72
N ILE A 103 -14.31 -3.66 19.99
CA ILE A 103 -13.43 -3.63 21.16
C ILE A 103 -14.27 -3.82 22.44
N GLY A 104 -13.84 -4.77 23.28
CA GLY A 104 -14.50 -5.13 24.53
C GLY A 104 -15.64 -6.13 24.41
N MET A 105 -16.16 -6.40 23.19
CA MET A 105 -17.18 -7.44 22.98
C MET A 105 -16.60 -8.84 23.21
N ARG A 106 -17.47 -9.80 23.52
CA ARG A 106 -17.13 -11.21 23.78
C ARG A 106 -17.93 -12.13 22.87
N ALA A 107 -17.50 -13.37 22.73
CA ALA A 107 -18.26 -14.38 22.00
C ALA A 107 -19.70 -14.51 22.53
N GLY A 108 -20.66 -14.58 21.62
CA GLY A 108 -22.11 -14.64 21.92
C GLY A 108 -22.78 -13.28 22.12
N GLU A 109 -22.01 -12.18 22.23
CA GLU A 109 -22.60 -10.84 22.38
C GLU A 109 -23.15 -10.31 21.06
N THR A 110 -24.25 -9.56 21.18
CA THR A 110 -24.83 -8.79 20.07
C THR A 110 -24.90 -7.33 20.47
N LYS A 111 -24.45 -6.46 19.56
CA LYS A 111 -24.43 -5.00 19.77
C LYS A 111 -24.93 -4.30 18.53
N THR A 112 -25.82 -3.32 18.73
CA THR A 112 -26.22 -2.37 17.68
C THR A 112 -25.50 -1.06 17.91
N VAL A 113 -24.93 -0.49 16.84
CA VAL A 113 -24.17 0.76 16.90
C VAL A 113 -24.46 1.62 15.68
N SER A 114 -24.60 2.92 15.92
CA SER A 114 -24.65 3.93 14.88
C SER A 114 -23.25 4.50 14.68
N VAL A 115 -22.76 4.45 13.46
CA VAL A 115 -21.43 4.93 13.06
C VAL A 115 -21.63 6.19 12.25
N ALA A 116 -21.12 7.30 12.77
CA ALA A 116 -21.17 8.58 12.08
C ALA A 116 -20.34 8.54 10.78
N PRO A 117 -20.65 9.38 9.78
CA PRO A 117 -19.94 9.37 8.51
C PRO A 117 -18.42 9.46 8.63
N GLU A 118 -17.91 10.21 9.61
CA GLU A 118 -16.47 10.42 9.86
C GLU A 118 -15.77 9.10 10.23
N ASP A 119 -16.45 8.24 10.99
CA ASP A 119 -15.98 6.91 11.39
C ASP A 119 -16.45 5.80 10.42
N GLY A 120 -17.23 6.17 9.40
CA GLY A 120 -17.76 5.31 8.36
C GLY A 120 -17.03 5.48 7.03
N TYR A 121 -17.79 5.87 6.00
CA TYR A 121 -17.26 6.10 4.65
C TYR A 121 -16.94 7.57 4.36
N GLY A 122 -16.85 8.40 5.39
CA GLY A 122 -16.45 9.81 5.32
C GLY A 122 -17.57 10.77 4.95
N THR A 123 -17.27 12.05 5.09
CA THR A 123 -18.15 13.18 4.73
C THR A 123 -17.62 13.91 3.51
N GLY A 124 -18.48 14.32 2.58
CA GLY A 124 -18.11 15.21 1.48
C GLY A 124 -16.96 14.69 0.62
N ASN A 125 -15.99 15.56 0.40
CA ASN A 125 -14.81 15.27 -0.39
C ASN A 125 -13.72 14.64 0.46
N ILE A 126 -12.87 13.81 -0.18
CA ILE A 126 -11.69 13.23 0.46
C ILE A 126 -10.44 14.00 0.04
N THR A 127 -9.48 14.12 0.97
CA THR A 127 -8.16 14.67 0.68
C THR A 127 -7.16 13.53 0.56
N ARG A 128 -6.34 13.54 -0.51
CA ARG A 128 -5.28 12.57 -0.70
C ARG A 128 -4.03 13.20 -1.30
N GLU A 129 -2.92 12.57 -1.06
CA GLU A 129 -1.66 12.88 -1.72
C GLU A 129 -1.46 11.99 -2.94
N ALA A 130 -0.94 12.56 -4.03
CA ALA A 130 -0.58 11.86 -5.24
C ALA A 130 0.79 12.34 -5.72
N TYR A 131 1.50 11.51 -6.47
CA TYR A 131 2.72 11.96 -7.12
C TYR A 131 2.39 12.98 -8.20
N TYR A 132 3.22 14.02 -8.28
CA TYR A 132 3.07 15.11 -9.26
C TYR A 132 2.99 14.57 -10.69
N GLU A 133 3.84 13.62 -11.03
CA GLU A 133 3.95 13.01 -12.36
C GLU A 133 2.71 12.20 -12.76
N ASP A 134 1.96 11.66 -11.79
CA ASP A 134 0.72 10.91 -12.06
C ASP A 134 -0.45 11.85 -12.42
N ILE A 135 -0.41 13.09 -11.95
CA ILE A 135 -1.54 14.02 -12.01
C ILE A 135 -1.28 15.21 -12.94
N ALA A 136 -0.03 15.68 -13.06
CA ALA A 136 0.29 16.82 -13.92
C ALA A 136 0.06 16.50 -15.41
N PRO A 137 -0.62 17.39 -16.16
CA PRO A 137 -0.86 17.16 -17.59
C PRO A 137 0.39 17.32 -18.44
N VAL A 138 1.31 18.20 -18.03
CA VAL A 138 2.61 18.41 -18.68
C VAL A 138 3.65 18.70 -17.62
N PHE A 139 4.82 18.08 -17.74
CA PHE A 139 5.96 18.33 -16.86
C PHE A 139 7.28 17.99 -17.55
N SER A 140 8.39 18.42 -16.95
CA SER A 140 9.74 18.08 -17.41
C SER A 140 10.42 17.19 -16.38
N THR A 141 11.11 16.15 -16.87
CA THR A 141 11.90 15.24 -16.04
C THR A 141 13.24 14.92 -16.71
N THR A 142 14.24 14.53 -15.94
CA THR A 142 15.55 14.12 -16.45
C THR A 142 15.84 12.70 -16.01
N GLN A 143 16.13 11.84 -16.98
CA GLN A 143 16.34 10.40 -16.78
C GLN A 143 17.70 9.98 -17.31
N GLU A 144 18.20 8.84 -16.86
CA GLU A 144 19.35 8.18 -17.47
C GLU A 144 19.00 7.68 -18.87
N LYS A 145 19.89 7.88 -19.82
CA LYS A 145 19.72 7.42 -21.20
C LYS A 145 19.46 5.92 -21.29
N SER A 146 20.21 5.12 -20.54
CA SER A 146 20.09 3.66 -20.48
C SER A 146 18.71 3.21 -20.02
N LEU A 147 18.10 3.92 -19.08
CA LEU A 147 16.74 3.63 -18.61
C LEU A 147 15.70 3.89 -19.70
N LEU A 148 15.85 4.98 -20.44
CA LEU A 148 14.95 5.33 -21.56
C LEU A 148 15.09 4.39 -22.75
N GLU A 149 16.31 3.96 -23.05
CA GLU A 149 16.59 2.94 -24.06
C GLU A 149 16.18 1.53 -23.58
N GLY A 150 15.86 1.40 -22.29
CA GLY A 150 15.48 0.13 -21.69
C GLY A 150 16.60 -0.90 -21.65
N LYS A 151 17.86 -0.46 -21.62
CA LYS A 151 19.03 -1.33 -21.61
C LYS A 151 20.00 -0.90 -20.52
N VAL A 152 20.09 -1.67 -19.45
CA VAL A 152 20.95 -1.38 -18.31
C VAL A 152 21.98 -2.48 -18.14
N THR A 153 23.26 -2.14 -18.25
CA THR A 153 24.34 -3.07 -18.01
C THR A 153 24.80 -2.98 -16.56
N ARG A 154 24.96 -4.13 -15.91
CA ARG A 154 25.46 -4.24 -14.53
C ARG A 154 26.52 -5.32 -14.44
N GLU A 155 27.62 -4.97 -13.80
CA GLU A 155 28.61 -5.93 -13.33
C GLU A 155 28.34 -6.24 -11.85
N MET A 156 28.33 -7.51 -11.51
CA MET A 156 28.01 -8.02 -10.17
C MET A 156 29.11 -9.00 -9.74
N ASN A 157 29.53 -8.92 -8.47
CA ASN A 157 30.42 -9.93 -7.91
C ASN A 157 29.66 -11.25 -7.74
N ILE A 158 30.25 -12.37 -8.14
CA ILE A 158 29.63 -13.69 -8.02
C ILE A 158 29.25 -14.01 -6.56
N ALA A 159 30.09 -13.59 -5.61
CA ALA A 159 29.87 -13.81 -4.19
C ALA A 159 28.61 -13.11 -3.64
N ASP A 160 28.16 -12.05 -4.29
CA ASP A 160 27.01 -11.24 -3.87
C ASP A 160 25.70 -11.68 -4.55
N ILE A 161 25.77 -12.62 -5.51
CA ILE A 161 24.62 -13.07 -6.29
C ILE A 161 23.99 -14.29 -5.61
N GLN A 162 22.67 -14.25 -5.49
CA GLN A 162 21.92 -15.38 -4.95
C GLN A 162 22.09 -16.65 -5.82
N PRO A 163 22.28 -17.85 -5.22
CA PRO A 163 22.51 -19.09 -5.96
C PRO A 163 21.43 -19.41 -7.00
N ASP A 164 20.17 -19.12 -6.70
CA ASP A 164 19.05 -19.37 -7.62
C ASP A 164 19.13 -18.47 -8.86
N PHE A 165 19.62 -17.24 -8.71
CA PHE A 165 19.84 -16.34 -9.83
C PHE A 165 20.94 -16.89 -10.74
N ILE A 166 22.05 -17.38 -10.18
CA ILE A 166 23.12 -18.00 -10.96
C ILE A 166 22.59 -19.21 -11.72
N LYS A 167 21.83 -20.07 -11.05
CA LYS A 167 21.21 -21.25 -11.67
C LYS A 167 20.29 -20.91 -12.84
N GLN A 168 19.51 -19.83 -12.70
CA GLN A 168 18.57 -19.41 -13.72
C GLN A 168 19.24 -18.71 -14.91
N TYR A 169 20.19 -17.80 -14.67
CA TYR A 169 20.70 -16.88 -15.68
C TYR A 169 22.12 -17.16 -16.15
N VAL A 170 22.84 -18.08 -15.49
CA VAL A 170 24.26 -18.33 -15.77
C VAL A 170 24.57 -19.79 -16.08
N ASP A 171 24.03 -20.73 -15.28
CA ASP A 171 24.35 -22.16 -15.43
C ASP A 171 23.88 -22.69 -16.78
N GLY A 172 24.82 -23.29 -17.51
CA GLY A 172 24.58 -23.81 -18.85
C GLY A 172 24.41 -22.75 -19.94
N LYS A 173 24.59 -21.46 -19.61
CA LYS A 173 24.50 -20.35 -20.56
C LYS A 173 25.86 -19.95 -21.08
N LYS A 174 25.89 -19.39 -22.29
CA LYS A 174 27.08 -18.79 -22.91
C LYS A 174 26.95 -17.27 -22.96
N THR A 175 28.07 -16.60 -23.00
CA THR A 175 28.10 -15.15 -23.29
C THR A 175 27.33 -14.85 -24.58
N GLY A 176 26.40 -13.92 -24.50
CA GLY A 176 25.46 -13.54 -25.57
C GLY A 176 24.08 -14.17 -25.46
N ASP A 177 23.92 -15.22 -24.67
CA ASP A 177 22.62 -15.84 -24.46
C ASP A 177 21.66 -14.88 -23.74
N THR A 178 20.39 -14.96 -24.11
CA THR A 178 19.29 -14.17 -23.52
C THR A 178 18.25 -15.07 -22.92
N ILE A 179 17.66 -14.62 -21.81
CA ILE A 179 16.50 -15.24 -21.17
C ILE A 179 15.40 -14.18 -21.13
N THR A 180 14.20 -14.55 -21.57
CA THR A 180 13.02 -13.68 -21.49
C THR A 180 12.14 -14.18 -20.34
N GLU A 181 11.81 -13.30 -19.42
CA GLU A 181 10.89 -13.57 -18.31
C GLU A 181 9.43 -13.41 -18.75
N GLU A 182 8.52 -13.97 -17.97
CA GLU A 182 7.07 -13.91 -18.26
C GLU A 182 6.55 -12.47 -18.35
N GLU A 183 7.15 -11.53 -17.60
CA GLU A 183 6.78 -10.11 -17.63
C GLU A 183 7.41 -9.32 -18.79
N GLY A 184 8.15 -9.98 -19.68
CA GLY A 184 8.78 -9.37 -20.86
C GLY A 184 10.15 -8.75 -20.59
N THR A 185 10.70 -8.88 -19.39
CA THR A 185 12.09 -8.52 -19.10
C THR A 185 13.03 -9.50 -19.82
N VAL A 186 14.05 -8.98 -20.51
CA VAL A 186 15.08 -9.81 -21.14
C VAL A 186 16.38 -9.61 -20.38
N VAL A 187 16.98 -10.71 -19.94
CA VAL A 187 18.30 -10.72 -19.28
C VAL A 187 19.32 -11.35 -20.23
N LYS A 188 20.35 -10.62 -20.59
CA LYS A 188 21.43 -11.08 -21.46
C LYS A 188 22.72 -11.22 -20.66
N LEU A 189 23.35 -12.39 -20.76
CA LEU A 189 24.69 -12.61 -20.21
C LEU A 189 25.72 -11.96 -21.12
N VAL A 190 26.36 -10.89 -20.68
CA VAL A 190 27.33 -10.12 -21.46
C VAL A 190 28.75 -10.67 -21.30
N SER A 191 29.18 -10.93 -20.07
CA SER A 191 30.49 -11.49 -19.77
C SER A 191 30.51 -12.22 -18.43
N ARG A 192 31.49 -13.12 -18.27
CA ARG A 192 31.76 -13.81 -17.01
C ARG A 192 33.25 -13.95 -16.82
N THR A 193 33.72 -13.65 -15.62
CA THR A 193 35.07 -13.92 -15.11
C THR A 193 35.00 -14.87 -13.93
N ASP A 194 36.10 -15.13 -13.26
CA ASP A 194 36.14 -15.95 -12.06
C ASP A 194 35.47 -15.27 -10.84
N SER A 195 35.39 -13.94 -10.85
CA SER A 195 34.87 -13.13 -9.72
C SER A 195 33.65 -12.31 -10.05
N THR A 196 33.42 -11.96 -11.32
CA THR A 196 32.32 -11.08 -11.73
C THR A 196 31.52 -11.64 -12.90
N ILE A 197 30.27 -11.22 -12.97
CA ILE A 197 29.37 -11.48 -14.09
C ILE A 197 28.74 -10.15 -14.51
N THR A 198 28.72 -9.90 -15.82
CA THR A 198 28.04 -8.72 -16.39
C THR A 198 26.77 -9.14 -17.10
N PHE A 199 25.67 -8.55 -16.72
CA PHE A 199 24.37 -8.71 -17.37
C PHE A 199 23.94 -7.40 -18.04
N GLU A 200 23.20 -7.51 -19.13
CA GLU A 200 22.43 -6.44 -19.73
C GLU A 200 20.94 -6.77 -19.55
N PHE A 201 20.24 -5.94 -18.79
CA PHE A 201 18.80 -6.05 -18.53
C PHE A 201 18.05 -5.20 -19.54
N HIS A 202 17.07 -5.80 -20.21
CA HIS A 202 16.24 -5.12 -21.19
C HIS A 202 14.85 -4.92 -20.65
N ASN A 203 14.43 -3.68 -20.49
CA ASN A 203 13.04 -3.32 -20.23
C ASN A 203 12.35 -3.01 -21.56
N THR A 204 11.64 -3.98 -22.09
CA THR A 204 10.94 -3.86 -23.40
C THR A 204 9.76 -2.89 -23.35
N SER A 205 9.29 -2.53 -22.15
CA SER A 205 8.23 -1.53 -21.94
C SER A 205 8.73 -0.10 -21.93
N SER A 206 10.06 0.11 -22.00
CA SER A 206 10.63 1.46 -22.05
C SER A 206 10.19 2.20 -23.32
N PRO A 207 9.85 3.49 -23.23
CA PRO A 207 9.31 4.25 -24.36
C PRO A 207 10.21 4.23 -25.61
N PHE A 208 11.52 4.24 -25.41
CA PHE A 208 12.52 4.28 -26.51
C PHE A 208 13.26 2.93 -26.70
N TYR A 209 12.73 1.83 -26.16
CA TYR A 209 13.35 0.52 -26.37
C TYR A 209 13.44 0.19 -27.87
N ASN A 210 14.68 -0.07 -28.33
CA ASN A 210 15.00 -0.33 -29.75
C ASN A 210 14.58 0.79 -30.73
N LYS A 211 14.39 2.01 -30.23
CA LYS A 211 14.07 3.19 -31.03
C LYS A 211 15.20 4.22 -30.97
N LYS A 212 15.18 5.17 -31.89
CA LYS A 212 16.16 6.24 -31.91
C LYS A 212 15.91 7.23 -30.80
N LEU A 213 16.85 7.41 -29.88
CA LEU A 213 16.83 8.43 -28.85
C LEU A 213 17.65 9.64 -29.33
N ALA A 214 16.99 10.71 -29.71
CA ALA A 214 17.61 11.97 -30.17
C ALA A 214 16.74 13.16 -29.76
N VAL A 215 17.34 14.35 -29.67
CA VAL A 215 16.54 15.56 -29.42
C VAL A 215 15.46 15.70 -30.49
N GLY A 216 14.22 15.93 -30.06
CA GLY A 216 13.02 15.95 -30.87
C GLY A 216 12.33 14.60 -31.08
N SER A 217 12.96 13.47 -30.70
CA SER A 217 12.28 12.16 -30.69
C SER A 217 11.12 12.18 -29.72
N SER A 218 10.01 11.54 -30.10
CA SER A 218 8.79 11.48 -29.30
C SER A 218 8.15 10.09 -29.40
N GLU A 219 7.75 9.57 -28.25
CA GLU A 219 7.11 8.26 -28.15
C GLU A 219 5.89 8.37 -27.24
N THR A 220 4.83 7.68 -27.60
CA THR A 220 3.57 7.67 -26.82
C THR A 220 3.23 6.27 -26.39
N THR A 221 2.97 6.11 -25.11
CA THR A 221 2.54 4.83 -24.51
C THR A 221 1.42 5.10 -23.52
N ASN A 222 0.28 4.42 -23.67
CA ASN A 222 -0.86 4.52 -22.75
C ASN A 222 -1.30 5.96 -22.41
N GLY A 223 -1.35 6.84 -23.40
CA GLY A 223 -1.77 8.24 -23.20
C GLY A 223 -0.68 9.15 -22.60
N ILE A 224 0.53 8.65 -22.43
CA ILE A 224 1.67 9.44 -21.98
C ILE A 224 2.65 9.60 -23.15
N THR A 225 2.95 10.84 -23.52
CA THR A 225 3.92 11.16 -24.57
C THR A 225 5.22 11.65 -23.94
N PHE A 226 6.32 11.02 -24.31
CA PHE A 226 7.68 11.37 -23.91
C PHE A 226 8.40 12.02 -25.08
N LYS A 227 8.73 13.29 -24.98
CA LYS A 227 9.47 14.05 -26.01
C LYS A 227 10.83 14.44 -25.51
N VAL A 228 11.88 14.04 -26.19
CA VAL A 228 13.26 14.39 -25.87
C VAL A 228 13.51 15.86 -26.18
N THR A 229 13.83 16.66 -25.16
CA THR A 229 14.11 18.10 -25.29
C THR A 229 15.61 18.40 -25.21
N LYS A 230 16.39 17.62 -24.43
CA LYS A 230 17.83 17.77 -24.29
C LYS A 230 18.49 16.41 -24.05
N ILE A 231 19.70 16.26 -24.58
CA ILE A 231 20.61 15.17 -24.24
C ILE A 231 21.93 15.79 -23.79
N ASP A 232 22.42 15.39 -22.62
CA ASP A 232 23.65 15.87 -22.01
C ASP A 232 24.41 14.68 -21.43
N GLY A 233 25.34 14.12 -22.23
CA GLY A 233 26.00 12.85 -21.91
C GLY A 233 24.97 11.72 -21.73
N ASP A 234 24.97 11.13 -20.55
CA ASP A 234 24.04 10.04 -20.17
C ASP A 234 22.70 10.53 -19.58
N LYS A 235 22.51 11.84 -19.48
CA LYS A 235 21.27 12.45 -19.01
C LYS A 235 20.41 12.92 -20.17
N VAL A 236 19.13 12.60 -20.11
CA VAL A 236 18.14 12.98 -21.11
C VAL A 236 17.00 13.73 -20.43
N THR A 237 16.77 14.95 -20.85
CA THR A 237 15.61 15.73 -20.39
C THR A 237 14.44 15.49 -21.34
N LEU A 238 13.31 15.20 -20.74
CA LEU A 238 12.06 14.93 -21.42
C LEU A 238 11.02 16.01 -21.06
N GLU A 239 10.22 16.39 -22.03
CA GLU A 239 8.90 16.95 -21.83
C GLU A 239 7.90 15.79 -21.85
N VAL A 240 7.12 15.62 -20.78
CA VAL A 240 6.12 14.56 -20.66
C VAL A 240 4.75 15.18 -20.72
N THR A 241 3.92 14.67 -21.63
CA THR A 241 2.50 15.05 -21.74
C THR A 241 1.64 13.86 -21.31
N ASN A 242 0.82 14.04 -20.28
CA ASN A 242 -0.08 13.03 -19.75
C ASN A 242 -1.53 13.37 -20.11
N THR A 243 -2.06 12.72 -21.16
CA THR A 243 -3.45 12.93 -21.58
C THR A 243 -4.48 12.23 -20.69
N ASN A 244 -4.02 11.37 -19.76
CA ASN A 244 -4.88 10.74 -18.75
C ASN A 244 -5.08 11.63 -17.53
N SER A 245 -4.35 12.76 -17.44
CA SER A 245 -4.52 13.72 -16.36
C SER A 245 -5.93 14.32 -16.40
N PRO A 246 -6.63 14.40 -15.27
CA PRO A 246 -7.90 15.14 -15.19
C PRO A 246 -7.72 16.62 -15.48
N PHE A 247 -6.50 17.14 -15.40
CA PHE A 247 -6.16 18.55 -15.67
C PHE A 247 -5.67 18.80 -17.10
N THR A 248 -5.83 17.85 -18.02
CA THR A 248 -5.42 18.05 -19.42
C THR A 248 -6.10 19.27 -20.02
N GLY A 249 -5.29 20.18 -20.61
CA GLY A 249 -5.78 21.44 -21.19
C GLY A 249 -6.17 22.53 -20.19
N LYS A 250 -5.80 22.36 -18.91
CA LYS A 250 -6.05 23.33 -17.83
C LYS A 250 -4.74 23.76 -17.19
N ASP A 251 -4.76 24.91 -16.54
CA ASP A 251 -3.65 25.35 -15.69
C ASP A 251 -3.50 24.40 -14.50
N PHE A 252 -2.27 23.98 -14.25
CA PHE A 252 -1.96 23.07 -13.15
C PHE A 252 -1.34 23.84 -11.98
N VAL A 253 -2.21 24.51 -11.21
CA VAL A 253 -1.85 25.40 -10.08
C VAL A 253 -2.74 25.15 -8.88
N VAL A 254 -2.30 25.56 -7.70
CA VAL A 254 -3.12 25.49 -6.48
C VAL A 254 -4.44 26.21 -6.70
N GLY A 255 -5.55 25.58 -6.32
CA GLY A 255 -6.91 26.06 -6.54
C GLY A 255 -7.54 25.62 -7.87
N ALA A 256 -6.77 25.12 -8.83
CA ALA A 256 -7.34 24.61 -10.08
C ALA A 256 -8.26 23.41 -9.81
N THR A 257 -9.34 23.33 -10.61
CA THR A 257 -10.32 22.25 -10.54
C THR A 257 -10.41 21.51 -11.87
N ALA A 258 -10.66 20.22 -11.79
CA ALA A 258 -10.88 19.36 -12.94
C ALA A 258 -11.98 18.36 -12.66
N GLU A 259 -12.64 17.89 -13.72
CA GLU A 259 -13.68 16.88 -13.62
C GLU A 259 -13.37 15.75 -14.59
N THR A 260 -13.65 14.54 -14.16
CA THR A 260 -13.59 13.35 -15.00
C THR A 260 -14.76 12.43 -14.66
N GLU A 261 -15.03 11.49 -15.53
CA GLU A 261 -16.04 10.47 -15.31
C GLU A 261 -15.34 9.11 -15.17
N VAL A 262 -15.61 8.40 -14.08
CA VAL A 262 -15.10 7.05 -13.84
C VAL A 262 -16.27 6.15 -13.49
N ASN A 263 -16.49 5.12 -14.30
CA ASN A 263 -17.59 4.17 -14.13
C ASN A 263 -18.97 4.86 -14.03
N GLY A 264 -19.23 5.89 -14.86
CA GLY A 264 -20.49 6.63 -14.87
C GLY A 264 -20.67 7.60 -13.70
N LYS A 265 -19.65 7.79 -12.87
CA LYS A 265 -19.68 8.75 -11.75
C LYS A 265 -18.76 9.92 -12.06
N LYS A 266 -19.29 11.13 -11.86
CA LYS A 266 -18.53 12.37 -11.99
C LYS A 266 -17.65 12.56 -10.75
N ILE A 267 -16.35 12.71 -10.98
CA ILE A 267 -15.36 13.00 -9.95
C ILE A 267 -14.81 14.39 -10.21
N THR A 268 -14.88 15.26 -9.21
CA THR A 268 -14.26 16.59 -9.25
C THR A 268 -12.98 16.54 -8.43
N TYR A 269 -11.92 17.08 -8.99
CA TYR A 269 -10.62 17.25 -8.34
C TYR A 269 -10.36 18.73 -8.12
N LYS A 270 -9.73 19.08 -6.99
CA LYS A 270 -9.19 20.40 -6.71
C LYS A 270 -7.79 20.29 -6.16
N ILE A 271 -6.85 21.04 -6.70
CA ILE A 271 -5.48 21.10 -6.19
C ILE A 271 -5.46 21.96 -4.93
N LEU A 272 -5.12 21.37 -3.79
CA LEU A 272 -4.98 22.07 -2.51
C LEU A 272 -3.54 22.55 -2.29
N ALA A 273 -2.54 21.74 -2.67
CA ALA A 273 -1.13 22.10 -2.56
C ALA A 273 -0.29 21.36 -3.61
N ILE A 274 0.83 21.96 -4.00
CA ILE A 274 1.88 21.34 -4.80
C ILE A 274 3.17 21.44 -3.99
N ASN A 275 3.73 20.30 -3.60
CA ASN A 275 4.98 20.21 -2.86
C ASN A 275 6.13 19.93 -3.81
N GLU A 276 6.94 20.96 -4.07
CA GLU A 276 8.11 20.85 -4.94
C GLU A 276 9.42 20.62 -4.18
N ALA A 277 9.39 20.73 -2.85
CA ALA A 277 10.60 20.70 -2.01
C ALA A 277 11.09 19.28 -1.70
N SER A 278 10.31 18.23 -1.96
CA SER A 278 10.71 16.84 -1.78
C SER A 278 11.49 16.32 -2.99
N GLU A 279 12.34 15.31 -2.79
CA GLU A 279 13.02 14.60 -3.88
C GLU A 279 12.01 14.04 -4.90
N GLN A 280 10.82 13.69 -4.43
CA GLN A 280 9.69 13.31 -5.25
C GLN A 280 8.55 14.30 -5.02
N LYS A 281 8.25 15.10 -6.05
CA LYS A 281 7.17 16.08 -6.00
C LYS A 281 5.83 15.42 -5.76
N THR A 282 5.00 16.01 -4.89
CA THR A 282 3.65 15.54 -4.60
C THR A 282 2.61 16.64 -4.79
N VAL A 283 1.36 16.23 -4.94
CA VAL A 283 0.19 17.09 -5.06
C VAL A 283 -0.85 16.64 -4.05
N THR A 284 -1.29 17.55 -3.21
CA THR A 284 -2.45 17.32 -2.34
C THR A 284 -3.70 17.67 -3.10
N LEU A 285 -4.59 16.71 -3.25
CA LEU A 285 -5.85 16.82 -3.97
C LEU A 285 -7.03 16.67 -3.02
N GLU A 286 -8.04 17.50 -3.21
CA GLU A 286 -9.40 17.23 -2.77
C GLU A 286 -10.15 16.56 -3.91
N GLU A 287 -10.81 15.43 -3.67
CA GLU A 287 -11.62 14.76 -4.69
C GLU A 287 -13.00 14.38 -4.14
N THR A 288 -13.99 14.34 -5.02
CA THR A 288 -15.36 13.96 -4.66
C THR A 288 -15.37 12.54 -4.10
N ASN A 289 -15.93 12.36 -2.90
CA ASN A 289 -16.20 11.05 -2.36
C ASN A 289 -17.34 10.40 -3.13
N THR A 290 -17.02 9.36 -3.90
CA THR A 290 -18.00 8.65 -4.74
C THR A 290 -18.64 7.44 -4.07
N ASN A 291 -18.29 7.17 -2.80
CA ASN A 291 -18.93 6.08 -2.06
C ASN A 291 -20.43 6.39 -1.85
N PRO A 292 -21.35 5.51 -2.23
CA PRO A 292 -22.80 5.76 -2.05
C PRO A 292 -23.23 5.86 -0.60
N LEU A 293 -22.37 5.41 0.33
CA LEU A 293 -22.59 5.48 1.78
C LEU A 293 -21.85 6.67 2.43
N ALA A 294 -21.14 7.48 1.65
CA ALA A 294 -20.56 8.72 2.14
C ALA A 294 -21.68 9.67 2.63
N ASN A 295 -21.40 10.43 3.69
CA ASN A 295 -22.36 11.32 4.39
C ASN A 295 -23.52 10.60 5.08
N LYS A 296 -23.52 9.26 5.13
CA LYS A 296 -24.57 8.51 5.81
C LYS A 296 -24.10 8.02 7.17
N THR A 297 -24.96 8.13 8.16
CA THR A 297 -24.81 7.36 9.40
C THR A 297 -25.12 5.91 9.09
N LEU A 298 -24.22 5.01 9.49
CA LEU A 298 -24.35 3.58 9.25
C LEU A 298 -24.85 2.89 10.53
N HIS A 299 -25.83 2.01 10.39
CA HIS A 299 -26.40 1.29 11.52
C HIS A 299 -26.00 -0.18 11.44
N PHE A 300 -25.06 -0.59 12.28
CA PHE A 300 -24.60 -1.96 12.37
C PHE A 300 -25.28 -2.70 13.51
N THR A 301 -25.75 -3.91 13.24
CA THR A 301 -26.01 -4.92 14.27
C THR A 301 -24.94 -5.99 14.12
N ILE A 302 -24.12 -6.18 15.15
CA ILE A 302 -22.97 -7.07 15.16
C ILE A 302 -23.19 -8.18 16.17
N LYS A 303 -23.00 -9.44 15.77
CA LYS A 303 -23.06 -10.62 16.64
C LYS A 303 -21.73 -11.34 16.58
N VAL A 304 -21.02 -11.39 17.68
CA VAL A 304 -19.72 -12.07 17.77
C VAL A 304 -19.95 -13.57 17.90
N ASP A 305 -19.36 -14.35 17.01
CA ASP A 305 -19.40 -15.82 17.02
C ASP A 305 -18.26 -16.39 17.85
N SER A 306 -17.03 -15.98 17.57
CA SER A 306 -15.85 -16.44 18.31
C SER A 306 -14.76 -15.37 18.38
N VAL A 307 -13.92 -15.48 19.43
CA VAL A 307 -12.78 -14.60 19.67
C VAL A 307 -11.56 -15.44 19.96
N THR A 308 -10.50 -15.24 19.20
CA THR A 308 -9.15 -15.76 19.46
C THR A 308 -8.27 -14.59 19.88
N PRO A 309 -7.72 -14.58 21.10
CA PRO A 309 -6.83 -13.52 21.56
C PRO A 309 -5.61 -13.37 20.64
N PRO A 310 -4.96 -12.20 20.62
CA PRO A 310 -3.72 -12.03 19.91
C PRO A 310 -2.67 -13.01 20.46
N THR A 311 -1.95 -13.68 19.56
CA THR A 311 -0.81 -14.50 19.96
C THR A 311 0.31 -13.56 20.37
N THR A 312 0.54 -13.42 21.67
CA THR A 312 1.76 -12.80 22.17
C THR A 312 2.93 -13.66 21.67
N PRO A 313 3.95 -13.10 21.00
CA PRO A 313 5.15 -13.87 20.71
C PRO A 313 5.73 -14.32 22.06
N SER A 314 5.75 -15.63 22.28
CA SER A 314 6.36 -16.21 23.46
C SER A 314 7.85 -15.91 23.41
N VAL A 315 8.27 -14.87 24.12
CA VAL A 315 9.70 -14.68 24.44
C VAL A 315 10.05 -15.73 25.47
N PHE A 316 10.46 -16.91 25.01
CA PHE A 316 11.14 -17.87 25.85
C PHE A 316 12.49 -17.26 26.25
N ASN A 317 12.50 -16.46 27.32
CA ASN A 317 13.70 -16.22 28.08
C ASN A 317 13.92 -17.43 29.00
N THR A 318 14.49 -18.49 28.47
CA THR A 318 15.13 -19.52 29.28
C THR A 318 16.47 -18.93 29.73
N ILE A 319 16.48 -18.23 30.83
CA ILE A 319 17.72 -17.97 31.56
C ILE A 319 18.02 -19.27 32.28
N GLU A 320 18.84 -20.13 31.68
CA GLU A 320 19.52 -21.19 32.42
C GLU A 320 20.51 -20.49 33.36
N THR A 321 20.12 -20.39 34.64
CA THR A 321 21.05 -20.12 35.72
C THR A 321 21.91 -21.37 35.93
N THR A 322 23.08 -21.38 35.29
CA THR A 322 24.15 -22.32 35.68
C THR A 322 24.71 -21.84 37.01
N GLU A 323 24.24 -22.43 38.10
CA GLU A 323 24.93 -22.39 39.39
C GLU A 323 26.29 -23.06 39.25
N SER A 324 27.36 -22.28 39.19
CA SER A 324 28.71 -22.77 39.35
C SER A 324 29.03 -22.94 40.84
N THR A 325 29.00 -24.16 41.33
CA THR A 325 29.49 -24.52 42.66
C THR A 325 31.03 -24.45 42.65
N GLU A 326 31.61 -23.38 43.13
CA GLU A 326 33.03 -23.36 43.45
C GLU A 326 33.29 -24.09 44.76
N ALA A 327 33.94 -25.24 44.65
CA ALA A 327 34.48 -25.99 45.77
C ALA A 327 35.75 -25.30 46.28
N SER A 328 35.66 -24.70 47.45
CA SER A 328 36.81 -24.20 48.22
C SER A 328 37.64 -25.41 48.74
N THR A 329 38.84 -25.60 48.20
CA THR A 329 39.85 -26.41 48.85
C THR A 329 40.88 -25.52 49.50
N GLY A 330 40.78 -25.42 50.82
CA GLY A 330 41.84 -24.87 51.63
C GLY A 330 43.09 -25.74 51.64
N THR A 331 44.25 -25.18 51.52
CA THR A 331 45.50 -25.81 51.95
C THR A 331 46.32 -24.80 52.74
N THR A 332 46.37 -25.04 54.02
CA THR A 332 47.36 -24.50 54.94
C THR A 332 48.67 -25.27 54.76
N THR A 333 49.82 -24.55 54.66
CA THR A 333 51.10 -24.96 55.30
C THR A 333 52.15 -23.85 55.28
N ASN A 334 52.62 -23.56 56.50
CA ASN A 334 53.90 -22.99 56.95
C ASN A 334 54.43 -21.73 56.28
#